data_0d9bd51b3401c9b189c897e74d4e1f3f
#
_entry.id   0d9bd51b3401c9b189c897e74d4e1f3f
#
_cell.length_a   1.000
_cell.length_b   1.000
_cell.length_c   1.000
_cell.angle_alpha   90.00
_cell.angle_beta   90.00
_cell.angle_gamma   90.00
#
_symmetry.space_group_name_H-M   'P 1'
#
loop_
_entity.id
_entity.type
_entity.pdbx_description
1 polymer ?
#
loop_
_entity_poly.entity_id
_entity_poly.type
_entity_poly.pdbx_seq_one_letter_code
_entity_poly.pdbx_strand_id
1 'polypeptide(L)'
;MNQNTQRKLIRLTTVDLSLYKLLQGQLKFVNQYYHVIGVASDTGLLDAVAKREGVSVIDVPMHREISLMADVKSLFDLYRLFKVEQPYIVHVNTPKGSLLGMLAAWAAHVPHRVYTVTGLRYQGAKGFFRFILKTMERVSCFFATNVIPEGQGVLHTLQTDHITNKPLRVLHYG
;
A
#
# COMPACT_ATOMS: atom_id res chain seq x y z
N MET A 1 -18.05 20.57 -5.07
CA MET A 1 -17.80 20.25 -3.65
C MET A 1 -16.40 20.72 -3.31
N ASN A 2 -16.23 21.52 -2.26
CA ASN A 2 -14.93 22.05 -1.86
C ASN A 2 -13.99 20.90 -1.44
N GLN A 3 -12.85 20.74 -2.09
CA GLN A 3 -11.82 19.71 -1.77
C GLN A 3 -11.31 19.80 -0.31
N ASN A 4 -11.51 20.92 0.35
CA ASN A 4 -11.05 21.17 1.73
C ASN A 4 -11.89 20.44 2.82
N THR A 5 -13.01 19.80 2.46
CA THR A 5 -13.88 19.06 3.39
C THR A 5 -13.83 17.55 3.19
N GLN A 6 -13.14 17.07 2.14
CA GLN A 6 -13.04 15.65 1.86
C GLN A 6 -11.96 14.99 2.73
N ARG A 7 -12.28 13.79 3.25
CA ARG A 7 -11.32 12.97 3.99
C ARG A 7 -10.16 12.56 3.08
N LYS A 8 -8.94 12.64 3.58
CA LYS A 8 -7.75 12.28 2.81
C LYS A 8 -7.59 10.76 2.70
N LEU A 9 -7.25 10.29 1.50
CA LEU A 9 -6.88 8.91 1.20
C LEU A 9 -5.49 8.90 0.58
N ILE A 10 -4.55 8.25 1.24
CA ILE A 10 -3.22 7.99 0.69
C ILE A 10 -3.22 6.66 -0.04
N ARG A 11 -2.84 6.69 -1.31
CA ARG A 11 -2.59 5.51 -2.15
C ARG A 11 -1.10 5.30 -2.26
N LEU A 12 -0.57 4.30 -1.55
CA LEU A 12 0.86 4.05 -1.41
C LEU A 12 1.29 2.83 -2.24
N THR A 13 2.36 3.01 -3.02
CA THR A 13 3.09 1.92 -3.68
C THR A 13 4.59 2.09 -3.48
N THR A 14 5.38 1.03 -3.67
CA THR A 14 6.84 1.10 -3.50
C THR A 14 7.48 2.03 -4.53
N VAL A 15 7.01 2.00 -5.79
CA VAL A 15 7.51 2.84 -6.88
C VAL A 15 6.36 3.40 -7.70
N ASP A 16 6.57 4.54 -8.31
CA ASP A 16 5.62 5.30 -9.13
C ASP A 16 5.08 4.51 -10.34
N LEU A 17 5.90 3.61 -10.92
CA LEU A 17 5.48 2.72 -12.00
C LEU A 17 4.24 1.90 -11.60
N SER A 18 4.12 1.53 -10.33
CA SER A 18 2.95 0.80 -9.82
C SER A 18 1.71 1.69 -9.76
N LEU A 19 1.84 2.96 -9.33
CA LEU A 19 0.75 3.95 -9.43
C LEU A 19 0.36 4.17 -10.90
N TYR A 20 1.36 4.28 -11.78
CA TYR A 20 1.14 4.60 -13.19
C TYR A 20 0.43 3.47 -13.94
N LYS A 21 0.86 2.20 -13.75
CA LYS A 21 0.35 1.06 -14.53
C LYS A 21 -0.80 0.32 -13.86
N LEU A 22 -0.73 0.08 -12.55
CA LEU A 22 -1.70 -0.76 -11.86
C LEU A 22 -2.96 0.01 -11.41
N LEU A 23 -2.84 1.33 -11.23
CA LEU A 23 -3.92 2.13 -10.66
C LEU A 23 -4.48 3.17 -11.67
N GLN A 24 -4.27 2.92 -12.95
CA GLN A 24 -4.76 3.79 -14.02
C GLN A 24 -6.29 3.96 -13.93
N GLY A 25 -6.74 5.21 -13.87
CA GLY A 25 -8.15 5.58 -13.74
C GLY A 25 -8.74 5.39 -12.33
N GLN A 26 -8.15 4.54 -11.50
CA GLN A 26 -8.65 4.30 -10.14
C GLN A 26 -8.47 5.52 -9.23
N LEU A 27 -7.30 6.19 -9.30
CA LEU A 27 -7.04 7.35 -8.46
C LEU A 27 -8.01 8.49 -8.81
N LYS A 28 -8.21 8.75 -10.11
CA LYS A 28 -9.18 9.74 -10.61
C LYS A 28 -10.60 9.41 -10.16
N PHE A 29 -11.01 8.14 -10.21
CA PHE A 29 -12.34 7.72 -9.76
C PHE A 29 -12.50 7.94 -8.25
N VAL A 30 -11.54 7.48 -7.45
CA VAL A 30 -11.60 7.60 -5.98
C VAL A 30 -11.50 9.07 -5.54
N ASN A 31 -10.81 9.92 -6.32
CA ASN A 31 -10.68 11.36 -6.04
C ASN A 31 -12.02 12.13 -6.13
N GLN A 32 -13.07 11.51 -6.67
CA GLN A 32 -14.43 12.08 -6.62
C GLN A 32 -15.04 12.03 -5.23
N TYR A 33 -14.57 11.12 -4.37
CA TYR A 33 -15.13 10.85 -3.03
C TYR A 33 -14.18 11.22 -1.90
N TYR A 34 -12.87 11.19 -2.15
CA TYR A 34 -11.81 11.46 -1.20
C TYR A 34 -10.80 12.46 -1.79
N HIS A 35 -10.08 13.18 -0.95
CA HIS A 35 -8.89 13.87 -1.40
C HIS A 35 -7.74 12.85 -1.52
N VAL A 36 -7.45 12.40 -2.74
CA VAL A 36 -6.47 11.34 -2.99
C VAL A 36 -5.06 11.91 -3.10
N ILE A 37 -4.12 11.29 -2.39
CA ILE A 37 -2.68 11.55 -2.48
C ILE A 37 -1.98 10.27 -2.90
N GLY A 38 -1.33 10.27 -4.06
CA GLY A 38 -0.46 9.19 -4.51
C GLY A 38 0.91 9.29 -3.85
N VAL A 39 1.39 8.21 -3.25
CA VAL A 39 2.71 8.18 -2.60
C VAL A 39 3.53 7.02 -3.14
N ALA A 40 4.72 7.30 -3.61
CA ALA A 40 5.66 6.28 -4.09
C ALA A 40 7.08 6.85 -4.16
N SER A 41 8.09 5.98 -4.34
CA SER A 41 9.40 6.45 -4.78
C SER A 41 9.34 6.90 -6.23
N ASP A 42 9.80 8.13 -6.49
CA ASP A 42 9.81 8.70 -7.83
C ASP A 42 10.94 8.09 -8.68
N THR A 43 10.58 7.57 -9.84
CA THR A 43 11.51 7.13 -10.88
C THR A 43 11.29 7.92 -12.18
N GLY A 44 10.59 9.04 -12.12
CA GLY A 44 10.29 9.95 -13.23
C GLY A 44 8.84 9.87 -13.73
N LEU A 45 7.94 9.15 -13.03
CA LEU A 45 6.54 8.97 -13.44
C LEU A 45 5.53 9.64 -12.51
N LEU A 46 5.93 10.15 -11.33
CA LEU A 46 4.99 10.76 -10.38
C LEU A 46 4.24 11.94 -11.00
N ASP A 47 4.92 12.83 -11.70
CA ASP A 47 4.27 13.96 -12.39
C ASP A 47 3.26 13.51 -13.45
N ALA A 48 3.58 12.43 -14.17
CA ALA A 48 2.67 11.87 -15.17
C ALA A 48 1.42 11.26 -14.49
N VAL A 49 1.59 10.62 -13.32
CA VAL A 49 0.46 10.14 -12.50
C VAL A 49 -0.41 11.31 -12.06
N ALA A 50 0.20 12.37 -11.49
CA ALA A 50 -0.52 13.55 -11.02
C ALA A 50 -1.36 14.18 -12.12
N LYS A 51 -0.76 14.41 -13.30
CA LYS A 51 -1.44 15.01 -14.46
C LYS A 51 -2.57 14.13 -15.00
N ARG A 52 -2.32 12.81 -15.14
CA ARG A 52 -3.30 11.88 -15.69
C ARG A 52 -4.49 11.67 -14.78
N GLU A 53 -4.25 11.48 -13.49
CA GLU A 53 -5.27 11.13 -12.52
C GLU A 53 -5.93 12.37 -11.87
N GLY A 54 -5.30 13.55 -11.97
CA GLY A 54 -5.80 14.78 -11.33
C GLY A 54 -5.71 14.71 -9.80
N VAL A 55 -4.64 14.11 -9.27
CA VAL A 55 -4.41 13.92 -7.82
C VAL A 55 -3.08 14.52 -7.40
N SER A 56 -2.94 14.83 -6.11
CA SER A 56 -1.65 15.19 -5.54
C SER A 56 -0.73 13.97 -5.46
N VAL A 57 0.57 14.17 -5.60
CA VAL A 57 1.57 13.11 -5.44
C VAL A 57 2.69 13.56 -4.51
N ILE A 58 3.28 12.61 -3.79
CA ILE A 58 4.39 12.86 -2.87
C ILE A 58 5.45 11.76 -3.09
N ASP A 59 6.69 12.20 -3.28
CA ASP A 59 7.84 11.29 -3.32
C ASP A 59 8.24 10.89 -1.90
N VAL A 60 8.30 9.57 -1.67
CA VAL A 60 8.94 8.98 -0.50
C VAL A 60 9.87 7.88 -0.97
N PRO A 61 11.20 8.07 -0.85
CA PRO A 61 12.17 7.09 -1.34
C PRO A 61 11.99 5.71 -0.71
N MET A 62 11.75 4.72 -1.55
CA MET A 62 11.63 3.31 -1.19
C MET A 62 12.31 2.45 -2.23
N HIS A 63 13.16 1.52 -1.81
CA HIS A 63 13.81 0.58 -2.72
C HIS A 63 13.02 -0.72 -2.81
N ARG A 64 13.01 -1.37 -3.99
CA ARG A 64 12.37 -2.69 -4.15
C ARG A 64 13.08 -3.80 -3.40
N GLU A 65 14.41 -3.68 -3.27
CA GLU A 65 15.25 -4.63 -2.57
C GLU A 65 15.23 -4.38 -1.06
N ILE A 66 15.46 -5.42 -0.28
CA ILE A 66 15.53 -5.33 1.19
C ILE A 66 16.82 -4.62 1.56
N SER A 67 16.72 -3.47 2.22
CA SER A 67 17.83 -2.70 2.76
C SER A 67 17.43 -2.12 4.11
N LEU A 68 17.94 -2.71 5.19
CA LEU A 68 17.49 -2.36 6.54
C LEU A 68 17.60 -0.87 6.85
N MET A 69 18.72 -0.24 6.52
CA MET A 69 18.95 1.19 6.80
C MET A 69 18.01 2.07 5.97
N ALA A 70 17.87 1.79 4.66
CA ALA A 70 16.99 2.53 3.79
C ALA A 70 15.52 2.31 4.17
N ASP A 71 15.16 1.08 4.59
CA ASP A 71 13.80 0.73 4.99
C ASP A 71 13.38 1.41 6.29
N VAL A 72 14.29 1.52 7.27
CA VAL A 72 14.05 2.29 8.50
C VAL A 72 13.86 3.77 8.19
N LYS A 73 14.67 4.34 7.28
CA LYS A 73 14.49 5.72 6.84
C LYS A 73 13.12 5.90 6.16
N SER A 74 12.78 5.05 5.18
CA SER A 74 11.48 5.11 4.50
C SER A 74 10.31 4.96 5.47
N LEU A 75 10.43 4.08 6.48
CA LEU A 75 9.41 3.90 7.52
C LEU A 75 9.20 5.19 8.31
N PHE A 76 10.29 5.88 8.67
CA PHE A 76 10.23 7.13 9.42
C PHE A 76 9.67 8.29 8.57
N ASP A 77 10.05 8.36 7.30
CA ASP A 77 9.52 9.36 6.35
C ASP A 77 8.02 9.16 6.12
N LEU A 78 7.56 7.91 5.95
CA LEU A 78 6.13 7.58 5.87
C LEU A 78 5.38 7.92 7.16
N TYR A 79 5.96 7.62 8.32
CA TYR A 79 5.36 7.98 9.62
C TYR A 79 5.17 9.50 9.73
N ARG A 80 6.21 10.29 9.41
CA ARG A 80 6.13 11.77 9.41
C ARG A 80 5.08 12.26 8.44
N LEU A 81 5.05 11.72 7.22
CA LEU A 81 4.05 12.06 6.22
C LEU A 81 2.64 11.83 6.75
N PHE A 82 2.36 10.66 7.34
CA PHE A 82 1.04 10.34 7.86
C PHE A 82 0.66 11.21 9.08
N LYS A 83 1.62 11.63 9.89
CA LYS A 83 1.39 12.58 10.99
C LYS A 83 1.04 13.98 10.48
N VAL A 84 1.64 14.44 9.38
CA VAL A 84 1.39 15.74 8.77
C VAL A 84 0.07 15.73 8.00
N GLU A 85 -0.12 14.73 7.12
CA GLU A 85 -1.29 14.65 6.25
C GLU A 85 -2.56 14.21 6.97
N GLN A 86 -2.44 13.48 8.08
CA GLN A 86 -3.55 12.92 8.86
C GLN A 86 -4.59 12.20 7.98
N PRO A 87 -4.16 11.22 7.16
CA PRO A 87 -5.07 10.55 6.26
C PRO A 87 -6.10 9.74 7.03
N TYR A 88 -7.35 9.75 6.52
CA TYR A 88 -8.40 8.87 7.02
C TYR A 88 -8.21 7.42 6.56
N ILE A 89 -7.66 7.25 5.35
CA ILE A 89 -7.36 5.94 4.77
C ILE A 89 -5.92 5.92 4.24
N VAL A 90 -5.16 4.88 4.57
CA VAL A 90 -3.94 4.48 3.86
C VAL A 90 -4.20 3.16 3.17
N HIS A 91 -4.08 3.14 1.85
CA HIS A 91 -4.33 1.96 1.02
C HIS A 91 -3.08 1.57 0.24
N VAL A 92 -2.59 0.35 0.43
CA VAL A 92 -1.35 -0.17 -0.15
C VAL A 92 -1.60 -1.46 -0.93
N ASN A 93 -0.81 -1.71 -1.98
CA ASN A 93 -0.92 -2.92 -2.79
C ASN A 93 0.41 -3.56 -3.23
N THR A 94 1.55 -3.05 -2.76
CA THR A 94 2.86 -3.63 -3.09
C THR A 94 3.50 -4.26 -1.85
N PRO A 95 4.21 -5.40 -1.95
CA PRO A 95 4.68 -6.15 -0.76
C PRO A 95 5.52 -5.34 0.21
N LYS A 96 6.52 -4.59 -0.28
CA LYS A 96 7.37 -3.76 0.57
C LYS A 96 6.66 -2.50 1.05
N GLY A 97 5.92 -1.85 0.13
CA GLY A 97 5.10 -0.69 0.48
C GLY A 97 4.04 -1.05 1.54
N SER A 98 3.48 -2.28 1.52
CA SER A 98 2.53 -2.72 2.52
C SER A 98 3.17 -2.91 3.90
N LEU A 99 4.36 -3.50 3.97
CA LEU A 99 5.05 -3.66 5.25
C LEU A 99 5.35 -2.30 5.89
N LEU A 100 6.02 -1.43 5.16
CA LEU A 100 6.41 -0.11 5.66
C LEU A 100 5.19 0.80 5.89
N GLY A 101 4.26 0.81 4.92
CA GLY A 101 3.06 1.63 4.97
C GLY A 101 2.10 1.23 6.08
N MET A 102 1.87 -0.06 6.31
CA MET A 102 0.97 -0.52 7.38
C MET A 102 1.57 -0.26 8.75
N LEU A 103 2.88 -0.48 8.94
CA LEU A 103 3.58 -0.17 10.18
C LEU A 103 3.55 1.34 10.49
N ALA A 104 3.91 2.18 9.49
CA ALA A 104 3.90 3.64 9.66
C ALA A 104 2.49 4.16 9.94
N ALA A 105 1.48 3.66 9.23
CA ALA A 105 0.09 4.06 9.41
C ALA A 105 -0.48 3.64 10.77
N TRP A 106 -0.09 2.45 11.26
CA TRP A 106 -0.44 2.03 12.62
C TRP A 106 0.20 2.93 13.68
N ALA A 107 1.49 3.21 13.57
CA ALA A 107 2.22 4.10 14.49
C ALA A 107 1.68 5.53 14.45
N ALA A 108 1.23 6.01 13.29
CA ALA A 108 0.60 7.31 13.13
C ALA A 108 -0.88 7.38 13.55
N HIS A 109 -1.46 6.25 13.98
CA HIS A 109 -2.87 6.10 14.37
C HIS A 109 -3.87 6.36 13.22
N VAL A 110 -3.50 6.01 11.98
CA VAL A 110 -4.43 6.10 10.85
C VAL A 110 -5.62 5.16 11.06
N PRO A 111 -6.88 5.65 10.96
CA PRO A 111 -8.06 4.86 11.30
C PRO A 111 -8.25 3.63 10.40
N HIS A 112 -8.12 3.82 9.07
CA HIS A 112 -8.34 2.77 8.09
C HIS A 112 -7.04 2.46 7.34
N ARG A 113 -6.54 1.24 7.53
CA ARG A 113 -5.31 0.74 6.91
C ARG A 113 -5.67 -0.45 6.03
N VAL A 114 -5.75 -0.20 4.73
CA VAL A 114 -6.22 -1.17 3.73
C VAL A 114 -5.03 -1.77 2.99
N TYR A 115 -4.94 -3.08 2.98
CA TYR A 115 -3.94 -3.80 2.22
C TYR A 115 -4.59 -4.68 1.16
N THR A 116 -4.38 -4.36 -0.13
CA THR A 116 -4.76 -5.23 -1.24
C THR A 116 -3.58 -6.15 -1.59
N VAL A 117 -3.78 -7.44 -1.43
CA VAL A 117 -2.78 -8.46 -1.73
C VAL A 117 -2.90 -8.85 -3.19
N THR A 118 -1.98 -8.34 -4.03
CA THR A 118 -1.95 -8.57 -5.48
C THR A 118 -1.17 -9.83 -5.88
N GLY A 119 -0.35 -10.36 -4.97
CA GLY A 119 0.44 -11.56 -5.17
C GLY A 119 1.33 -11.84 -3.97
N LEU A 120 1.71 -13.08 -3.81
CA LEU A 120 2.46 -13.58 -2.66
C LEU A 120 3.87 -14.00 -3.06
N ARG A 121 4.82 -13.07 -2.92
CA ARG A 121 6.23 -13.27 -3.34
C ARG A 121 6.88 -14.50 -2.72
N TYR A 122 6.46 -14.91 -1.53
CA TYR A 122 7.03 -16.08 -0.85
C TYR A 122 6.71 -17.41 -1.54
N GLN A 123 5.70 -17.46 -2.43
CA GLN A 123 5.37 -18.67 -3.17
C GLN A 123 6.50 -19.08 -4.12
N GLY A 124 7.19 -18.12 -4.74
CA GLY A 124 8.36 -18.36 -5.60
C GLY A 124 9.69 -18.47 -4.85
N ALA A 125 9.70 -18.28 -3.52
CA ALA A 125 10.91 -18.31 -2.71
C ALA A 125 11.09 -19.67 -2.02
N LYS A 126 12.36 -20.02 -1.68
CA LYS A 126 12.71 -21.26 -0.98
C LYS A 126 13.49 -20.97 0.32
N GLY A 127 13.53 -21.94 1.21
CA GLY A 127 14.34 -21.92 2.43
C GLY A 127 14.05 -20.71 3.34
N PHE A 128 15.10 -20.18 3.93
CA PHE A 128 15.03 -19.08 4.91
C PHE A 128 14.44 -17.79 4.31
N PHE A 129 14.71 -17.53 3.03
CA PHE A 129 14.15 -16.34 2.35
C PHE A 129 12.62 -16.40 2.23
N ARG A 130 12.06 -17.59 1.96
CA ARG A 130 10.61 -17.81 1.99
C ARG A 130 10.01 -17.49 3.37
N PHE A 131 10.70 -17.91 4.44
CA PHE A 131 10.24 -17.63 5.81
C PHE A 131 10.21 -16.13 6.08
N ILE A 132 11.25 -15.37 5.68
CA ILE A 132 11.28 -13.91 5.82
C ILE A 132 10.10 -13.27 5.10
N LEU A 133 9.91 -13.58 3.81
CA LEU A 133 8.84 -13.01 3.01
C LEU A 133 7.45 -13.35 3.57
N LYS A 134 7.26 -14.58 4.05
CA LYS A 134 6.00 -15.01 4.68
C LYS A 134 5.75 -14.26 5.99
N THR A 135 6.79 -13.99 6.76
CA THR A 135 6.70 -13.19 8.00
C THR A 135 6.36 -11.73 7.68
N MET A 136 6.99 -11.14 6.67
CA MET A 136 6.66 -9.78 6.21
C MET A 136 5.19 -9.66 5.82
N GLU A 137 4.65 -10.66 5.12
CA GLU A 137 3.25 -10.71 4.73
C GLU A 137 2.31 -10.77 5.93
N ARG A 138 2.62 -11.64 6.91
CA ARG A 138 1.87 -11.74 8.18
C ARG A 138 1.87 -10.41 8.95
N VAL A 139 3.03 -9.75 9.03
CA VAL A 139 3.15 -8.44 9.70
C VAL A 139 2.32 -7.38 8.99
N SER A 140 2.36 -7.32 7.65
CA SER A 140 1.55 -6.40 6.86
C SER A 140 0.06 -6.62 7.12
N CYS A 141 -0.39 -7.87 7.05
CA CYS A 141 -1.78 -8.24 7.33
C CYS A 141 -2.19 -7.96 8.78
N PHE A 142 -1.28 -8.13 9.74
CA PHE A 142 -1.57 -7.87 11.16
C PHE A 142 -1.87 -6.40 11.41
N PHE A 143 -1.05 -5.49 10.87
CA PHE A 143 -1.22 -4.04 11.05
C PHE A 143 -2.30 -3.42 10.16
N ALA A 144 -2.72 -4.06 9.07
CA ALA A 144 -3.86 -3.62 8.29
C ALA A 144 -5.17 -3.73 9.09
N THR A 145 -6.12 -2.83 8.87
CA THR A 145 -7.51 -2.98 9.38
C THR A 145 -8.34 -3.88 8.46
N ASN A 146 -8.06 -3.80 7.16
CA ASN A 146 -8.74 -4.55 6.12
C ASN A 146 -7.72 -5.17 5.17
N VAL A 147 -7.87 -6.46 4.90
CA VAL A 147 -7.05 -7.20 3.93
C VAL A 147 -7.94 -7.66 2.78
N ILE A 148 -7.55 -7.32 1.57
CA ILE A 148 -8.33 -7.55 0.35
C ILE A 148 -7.48 -8.40 -0.61
N PRO A 149 -7.76 -9.69 -0.77
CA PRO A 149 -7.12 -10.50 -1.80
C PRO A 149 -7.65 -10.10 -3.19
N GLU A 150 -6.75 -9.95 -4.17
CA GLU A 150 -7.08 -9.55 -5.53
C GLU A 150 -7.85 -10.65 -6.31
N GLY A 151 -7.75 -11.91 -5.88
CA GLY A 151 -8.42 -13.02 -6.54
C GLY A 151 -8.54 -14.26 -5.67
N GLN A 152 -9.28 -15.25 -6.16
CA GLN A 152 -9.56 -16.50 -5.44
C GLN A 152 -8.28 -17.30 -5.10
N GLY A 153 -7.28 -17.30 -6.00
CA GLY A 153 -6.00 -17.96 -5.73
C GLY A 153 -5.23 -17.34 -4.56
N VAL A 154 -5.22 -16.01 -4.48
CA VAL A 154 -4.61 -15.28 -3.36
C VAL A 154 -5.39 -15.54 -2.07
N LEU A 155 -6.73 -15.47 -2.12
CA LEU A 155 -7.61 -15.79 -1.00
C LEU A 155 -7.29 -17.19 -0.45
N HIS A 156 -7.29 -18.20 -1.30
CA HIS A 156 -7.02 -19.58 -0.92
C HIS A 156 -5.65 -19.72 -0.24
N THR A 157 -4.61 -19.09 -0.80
CA THR A 157 -3.26 -19.15 -0.22
C THR A 157 -3.17 -18.42 1.12
N LEU A 158 -3.82 -17.26 1.27
CA LEU A 158 -3.84 -16.55 2.57
C LEU A 158 -4.49 -17.40 3.67
N GLN A 159 -5.51 -18.19 3.34
CA GLN A 159 -6.20 -19.08 4.25
C GLN A 159 -5.38 -20.33 4.56
N THR A 160 -4.91 -21.05 3.54
CA THR A 160 -4.16 -22.31 3.71
C THR A 160 -2.82 -22.12 4.41
N ASP A 161 -2.15 -21.00 4.14
CA ASP A 161 -0.87 -20.66 4.76
C ASP A 161 -1.00 -19.95 6.12
N HIS A 162 -2.23 -19.74 6.58
CA HIS A 162 -2.52 -19.05 7.86
C HIS A 162 -1.79 -17.70 7.95
N ILE A 163 -1.88 -16.89 6.89
CA ILE A 163 -1.25 -15.56 6.85
C ILE A 163 -2.00 -14.58 7.71
N THR A 164 -3.34 -14.65 7.71
CA THR A 164 -4.20 -13.78 8.51
C THR A 164 -5.48 -14.50 8.92
N ASN A 165 -6.02 -14.14 10.09
CA ASN A 165 -7.33 -14.61 10.57
C ASN A 165 -8.42 -13.55 10.35
N LYS A 166 -8.12 -12.46 9.65
CA LYS A 166 -9.09 -11.42 9.35
C LYS A 166 -10.10 -11.89 8.31
N PRO A 167 -11.35 -11.39 8.36
CA PRO A 167 -12.31 -11.66 7.31
C PRO A 167 -11.80 -11.12 5.97
N LEU A 168 -11.76 -12.00 4.97
CA LEU A 168 -11.24 -11.69 3.63
C LEU A 168 -12.41 -11.55 2.66
N ARG A 169 -12.40 -10.47 1.86
CA ARG A 169 -13.34 -10.25 0.77
C ARG A 169 -12.54 -10.04 -0.52
N VAL A 170 -12.80 -10.87 -1.52
CA VAL A 170 -12.17 -10.73 -2.84
C VAL A 170 -12.76 -9.53 -3.57
N LEU A 171 -11.90 -8.70 -4.12
CA LEU A 171 -12.33 -7.74 -5.14
C LEU A 171 -12.28 -8.46 -6.48
N HIS A 172 -13.44 -8.62 -7.11
CA HIS A 172 -13.50 -9.02 -8.51
C HIS A 172 -13.27 -7.76 -9.35
N TYR A 173 -12.15 -7.72 -10.04
CA TYR A 173 -12.00 -6.79 -11.16
C TYR A 173 -12.84 -7.35 -12.29
N GLY A 174 -13.92 -6.64 -12.63
CA GLY A 174 -14.81 -6.99 -13.73
C GLY A 174 -14.11 -6.87 -15.08
#